data_872a8a291280f7a69e9dd4516086d061
#
_entry.id   872a8a291280f7a69e9dd4516086d061
#
_cell.length_a   1.000
_cell.length_b   1.000
_cell.length_c   1.000
_cell.angle_alpha   90.00
_cell.angle_beta   90.00
_cell.angle_gamma   90.00
#
_symmetry.space_group_name_H-M   'P 1'
#
loop_
_entity.id
_entity.type
_entity.pdbx_description
1 polymer ?
#
loop_
_entity_poly.entity_id
_entity_poly.type
_entity_poly.pdbx_seq_one_letter_code
_entity_poly.pdbx_strand_id
1 'polypeptide(L)'
;MKLISPNELNDLINSSEEIAVIDVREEGEFGKEHILLCANISLSQLEIKLPVTVPRKTSQIVICDGNNELSSRAFDVITSYDYTNVSVLKGGVKAWKSTGFEVFSGINVPSKAFGEFVEHTYKTPSISAKELKDMMDEKQ
;
A
#
# COMPACT_ATOMS: atom_id res chain seq x y z
N MET A 1 1.70 -9.94 20.57
CA MET A 1 1.83 -9.34 19.21
C MET A 1 2.65 -10.30 18.33
N LYS A 2 2.07 -10.78 17.24
CA LYS A 2 2.75 -11.65 16.27
C LYS A 2 3.56 -10.80 15.30
N LEU A 3 4.83 -11.14 15.06
CA LEU A 3 5.69 -10.51 14.06
C LEU A 3 5.84 -11.44 12.85
N ILE A 4 5.83 -10.86 11.65
CA ILE A 4 6.18 -11.56 10.41
C ILE A 4 7.35 -10.85 9.73
N SER A 5 8.19 -11.64 9.05
CA SER A 5 9.33 -11.12 8.29
C SER A 5 8.88 -10.52 6.94
N PRO A 6 9.73 -9.71 6.29
CA PRO A 6 9.47 -9.25 4.91
C PRO A 6 9.25 -10.39 3.91
N ASN A 7 9.98 -11.50 4.03
CA ASN A 7 9.78 -12.67 3.15
C ASN A 7 8.39 -13.30 3.35
N GLU A 8 7.99 -13.52 4.61
CA GLU A 8 6.65 -14.05 4.92
C GLU A 8 5.54 -13.12 4.40
N LEU A 9 5.70 -11.80 4.54
CA LEU A 9 4.74 -10.86 3.98
C LEU A 9 4.71 -10.93 2.44
N ASN A 10 5.86 -11.01 1.79
CA ASN A 10 5.93 -11.15 0.34
C ASN A 10 5.23 -12.43 -0.15
N ASP A 11 5.42 -13.54 0.54
CA ASP A 11 4.76 -14.81 0.22
C ASP A 11 3.23 -14.69 0.39
N LEU A 12 2.76 -14.03 1.45
CA LEU A 12 1.34 -13.76 1.67
C LEU A 12 0.74 -12.88 0.58
N ILE A 13 1.40 -11.79 0.18
CA ILE A 13 0.94 -10.90 -0.89
C ILE A 13 0.81 -11.63 -2.23
N ASN A 14 1.70 -12.59 -2.49
CA ASN A 14 1.70 -13.37 -3.74
C ASN A 14 0.86 -14.66 -3.66
N SER A 15 0.26 -14.94 -2.51
CA SER A 15 -0.64 -16.08 -2.33
C SER A 15 -2.06 -15.78 -2.83
N SER A 16 -2.93 -16.77 -2.79
CA SER A 16 -4.37 -16.60 -3.05
C SER A 16 -5.16 -16.22 -1.80
N GLU A 17 -4.49 -16.03 -0.66
CA GLU A 17 -5.15 -15.69 0.60
C GLU A 17 -5.54 -14.21 0.64
N GLU A 18 -6.68 -13.92 1.26
CA GLU A 18 -7.12 -12.56 1.50
C GLU A 18 -6.30 -11.94 2.63
N ILE A 19 -5.64 -10.84 2.34
CA ILE A 19 -4.81 -10.11 3.30
C ILE A 19 -5.06 -8.60 3.18
N ALA A 20 -5.06 -7.91 4.32
CA ALA A 20 -5.05 -6.45 4.40
C ALA A 20 -3.70 -5.98 4.97
N VAL A 21 -2.90 -5.33 4.15
CA VAL A 21 -1.66 -4.69 4.61
C VAL A 21 -1.94 -3.22 4.87
N ILE A 22 -1.79 -2.79 6.12
CA ILE A 22 -2.15 -1.44 6.56
C ILE A 22 -0.89 -0.68 6.98
N ASP A 23 -0.59 0.39 6.28
CA ASP A 23 0.47 1.33 6.66
C ASP A 23 -0.12 2.42 7.55
N VAL A 24 0.38 2.50 8.78
CA VAL A 24 -0.14 3.38 9.83
C VAL A 24 0.58 4.72 9.96
N ARG A 25 1.49 5.00 9.04
CA ARG A 25 2.16 6.31 8.95
C ARG A 25 1.22 7.37 8.40
N GLU A 26 1.56 8.61 8.65
CA GLU A 26 0.87 9.75 8.01
C GLU A 26 1.11 9.72 6.49
N GLU A 27 0.14 10.24 5.73
CA GLU A 27 0.14 10.20 4.26
C GLU A 27 1.43 10.76 3.63
N GLY A 28 1.99 11.83 4.23
CA GLY A 28 3.25 12.41 3.77
C GLY A 28 4.44 11.46 3.86
N GLU A 29 4.51 10.60 4.87
CA GLU A 29 5.55 9.58 5.01
C GLU A 29 5.27 8.36 4.13
N PHE A 30 4.01 7.93 4.04
CA PHE A 30 3.57 6.89 3.12
C PHE A 30 3.89 7.25 1.67
N GLY A 31 3.61 8.49 1.26
CA GLY A 31 3.86 8.97 -0.10
C GLY A 31 5.33 9.02 -0.51
N LYS A 32 6.26 9.06 0.44
CA LYS A 32 7.70 9.01 0.14
C LYS A 32 8.13 7.62 -0.34
N GLU A 33 7.74 6.59 0.38
CA GLU A 33 7.98 5.19 0.02
C GLU A 33 7.04 4.25 0.78
N HIS A 34 6.46 3.28 0.10
CA HIS A 34 5.56 2.28 0.70
C HIS A 34 5.55 0.96 -0.09
N ILE A 35 4.94 -0.06 0.49
CA ILE A 35 4.70 -1.36 -0.17
C ILE A 35 3.48 -1.21 -1.09
N LEU A 36 3.54 -1.67 -2.33
CA LEU A 36 2.57 -1.40 -3.41
C LEU A 36 1.10 -1.63 -3.01
N LEU A 37 0.80 -2.75 -2.38
CA LEU A 37 -0.58 -3.14 -2.03
C LEU A 37 -0.99 -2.74 -0.61
N CYS A 38 -0.24 -1.84 0.02
CA CYS A 38 -0.54 -1.31 1.33
C CYS A 38 -1.63 -0.25 1.26
N ALA A 39 -2.65 -0.36 2.12
CA ALA A 39 -3.61 0.71 2.33
C ALA A 39 -3.07 1.67 3.40
N ASN A 40 -3.05 2.95 3.11
CA ASN A 40 -2.65 3.95 4.11
C ASN A 40 -3.83 4.32 5.01
N ILE A 41 -3.73 3.96 6.27
CA ILE A 41 -4.65 4.38 7.33
C ILE A 41 -3.80 4.84 8.50
N SER A 42 -3.53 6.14 8.60
CA SER A 42 -2.70 6.68 9.67
C SER A 42 -3.23 6.29 11.06
N LEU A 43 -2.33 6.13 12.02
CA LEU A 43 -2.67 5.78 13.40
C LEU A 43 -3.78 6.67 13.97
N SER A 44 -3.77 7.96 13.63
CA SER A 44 -4.77 8.95 14.05
C SER A 44 -6.19 8.71 13.48
N GLN A 45 -6.31 7.91 12.42
CA GLN A 45 -7.57 7.64 11.71
C GLN A 45 -8.01 6.18 11.77
N LEU A 46 -7.24 5.31 12.44
CA LEU A 46 -7.51 3.87 12.49
C LEU A 46 -8.93 3.56 12.99
N GLU A 47 -9.35 4.19 14.06
CA GLU A 47 -10.66 3.94 14.69
C GLU A 47 -11.83 4.22 13.74
N ILE A 48 -11.68 5.21 12.87
CA ILE A 48 -12.73 5.64 11.94
C ILE A 48 -12.68 4.85 10.63
N LYS A 49 -11.48 4.70 10.06
CA LYS A 49 -11.32 4.14 8.71
C LYS A 49 -11.22 2.62 8.67
N LEU A 50 -10.63 2.00 9.68
CA LEU A 50 -10.39 0.56 9.65
C LEU A 50 -11.68 -0.27 9.54
N PRO A 51 -12.78 0.01 10.30
CA PRO A 51 -14.01 -0.76 10.19
C PRO A 51 -14.67 -0.69 8.81
N VAL A 52 -14.44 0.38 8.07
CA VAL A 52 -14.97 0.56 6.70
C VAL A 52 -14.06 -0.15 5.69
N THR A 53 -12.75 -0.07 5.88
CA THR A 53 -11.77 -0.64 4.95
C THR A 53 -11.66 -2.16 5.11
N VAL A 54 -11.71 -2.65 6.34
CA VAL A 54 -11.62 -4.08 6.70
C VAL A 54 -12.82 -4.44 7.59
N PRO A 55 -14.01 -4.63 7.02
CA PRO A 55 -15.23 -4.83 7.81
C PRO A 55 -15.27 -6.17 8.57
N ARG A 56 -14.57 -7.20 8.07
CA ARG A 56 -14.54 -8.53 8.67
C ARG A 56 -13.45 -8.64 9.74
N LYS A 57 -13.84 -8.89 10.99
CA LYS A 57 -12.93 -8.93 12.15
C LYS A 57 -11.93 -10.10 12.13
N THR A 58 -12.18 -11.13 11.33
CA THR A 58 -11.31 -12.30 11.17
C THR A 58 -10.33 -12.17 9.99
N SER A 59 -10.43 -11.09 9.20
CA SER A 59 -9.49 -10.85 8.10
C SER A 59 -8.07 -10.79 8.61
N GLN A 60 -7.15 -11.35 7.84
CA GLN A 60 -5.72 -11.26 8.14
C GLN A 60 -5.23 -9.84 7.91
N ILE A 61 -4.75 -9.20 8.95
CA ILE A 61 -4.20 -7.85 8.91
C ILE A 61 -2.70 -7.92 9.20
N VAL A 62 -1.92 -7.25 8.36
CA VAL A 62 -0.50 -6.97 8.62
C VAL A 62 -0.31 -5.47 8.74
N ILE A 63 0.12 -5.04 9.91
CA ILE A 63 0.45 -3.64 10.19
C ILE A 63 1.88 -3.38 9.74
N CYS A 64 2.10 -2.31 9.00
CA CYS A 64 3.43 -1.78 8.73
C CYS A 64 3.53 -0.29 9.07
N ASP A 65 4.74 0.12 9.36
CA ASP A 65 5.16 1.51 9.53
C ASP A 65 6.60 1.66 9.03
N GLY A 66 7.30 2.73 9.39
CA GLY A 66 8.68 2.95 8.95
C GLY A 66 9.67 1.93 9.51
N ASN A 67 9.63 1.70 10.84
CA ASN A 67 10.65 0.96 11.58
C ASN A 67 10.16 0.32 12.89
N ASN A 68 8.86 0.12 13.03
CA ASN A 68 8.14 -0.39 14.22
C ASN A 68 7.97 0.61 15.39
N GLU A 69 8.07 1.90 15.15
CA GLU A 69 7.79 2.91 16.19
C GLU A 69 6.29 3.06 16.48
N LEU A 70 5.44 2.95 15.48
CA LEU A 70 3.98 3.11 15.57
C LEU A 70 3.23 1.79 15.69
N SER A 71 3.83 0.70 15.25
CA SER A 71 3.17 -0.61 15.08
C SER A 71 2.58 -1.17 16.37
N SER A 72 3.25 -0.97 17.51
CA SER A 72 2.75 -1.48 18.80
C SER A 72 1.43 -0.79 19.18
N ARG A 73 1.38 0.53 19.06
CA ARG A 73 0.17 1.31 19.34
C ARG A 73 -0.96 0.99 18.38
N ALA A 74 -0.63 0.84 17.10
CA ALA A 74 -1.59 0.43 16.08
C ALA A 74 -2.16 -0.97 16.36
N PHE A 75 -1.31 -1.91 16.78
CA PHE A 75 -1.71 -3.25 17.17
C PHE A 75 -2.72 -3.21 18.33
N ASP A 76 -2.43 -2.43 19.37
CA ASP A 76 -3.33 -2.29 20.54
C ASP A 76 -4.68 -1.70 20.13
N VAL A 77 -4.69 -0.66 19.30
CA VAL A 77 -5.93 -0.07 18.77
C VAL A 77 -6.72 -1.10 17.96
N ILE A 78 -6.10 -1.76 16.99
CA ILE A 78 -6.78 -2.70 16.08
C ILE A 78 -7.36 -3.88 16.87
N THR A 79 -6.61 -4.44 17.80
CA THR A 79 -7.09 -5.56 18.63
C THR A 79 -8.18 -5.15 19.61
N SER A 80 -8.20 -3.90 20.08
CA SER A 80 -9.29 -3.38 20.93
C SER A 80 -10.64 -3.30 20.19
N TYR A 81 -10.62 -3.32 18.86
CA TYR A 81 -11.81 -3.37 17.99
C TYR A 81 -12.18 -4.81 17.57
N ASP A 82 -11.75 -5.82 18.33
CA ASP A 82 -12.06 -7.25 18.13
C ASP A 82 -11.49 -7.87 16.84
N TYR A 83 -10.47 -7.28 16.23
CA TYR A 83 -9.73 -7.95 15.16
C TYR A 83 -8.84 -9.05 15.76
N THR A 84 -9.01 -10.27 15.29
CA THR A 84 -8.42 -11.48 15.91
C THR A 84 -7.17 -12.00 15.19
N ASN A 85 -6.98 -11.62 13.93
CA ASN A 85 -5.87 -12.12 13.10
C ASN A 85 -4.95 -10.96 12.67
N VAL A 86 -4.21 -10.42 13.63
CA VAL A 86 -3.37 -9.23 13.45
C VAL A 86 -1.89 -9.59 13.66
N SER A 87 -1.05 -9.17 12.75
CA SER A 87 0.41 -9.28 12.83
C SER A 87 1.07 -7.96 12.45
N VAL A 88 2.36 -7.85 12.74
CA VAL A 88 3.16 -6.65 12.47
C VAL A 88 4.36 -7.04 11.61
N LEU A 89 4.63 -6.26 10.57
CA LEU A 89 5.82 -6.43 9.74
C LEU A 89 7.07 -6.05 10.56
N LYS A 90 7.92 -7.04 10.81
CA LYS A 90 9.16 -6.84 11.57
C LYS A 90 10.09 -5.86 10.85
N GLY A 91 10.42 -4.75 11.52
CA GLY A 91 11.29 -3.70 11.00
C GLY A 91 10.64 -2.79 9.95
N GLY A 92 9.34 -2.93 9.69
CA GLY A 92 8.55 -2.05 8.85
C GLY A 92 9.02 -1.96 7.40
N VAL A 93 8.66 -0.88 6.73
CA VAL A 93 9.03 -0.59 5.33
C VAL A 93 10.56 -0.54 5.15
N LYS A 94 11.29 -0.10 6.17
CA LYS A 94 12.76 -0.09 6.14
C LYS A 94 13.35 -1.49 6.01
N ALA A 95 12.85 -2.47 6.76
CA ALA A 95 13.28 -3.86 6.66
C ALA A 95 12.86 -4.49 5.33
N TRP A 96 11.65 -4.21 4.84
CA TRP A 96 11.17 -4.61 3.52
C TRP A 96 12.15 -4.21 2.42
N LYS A 97 12.51 -2.95 2.37
CA LYS A 97 13.47 -2.39 1.42
C LYS A 97 14.87 -3.00 1.56
N SER A 98 15.33 -3.18 2.81
CA SER A 98 16.66 -3.77 3.07
C SER A 98 16.76 -5.25 2.66
N THR A 99 15.64 -5.96 2.58
CA THR A 99 15.55 -7.34 2.08
C THR A 99 15.65 -7.40 0.54
N GLY A 100 15.57 -6.24 -0.13
CA GLY A 100 15.65 -6.12 -1.59
C GLY A 100 14.30 -6.05 -2.30
N PHE A 101 13.20 -5.97 -1.55
CA PHE A 101 11.87 -5.79 -2.13
C PHE A 101 11.64 -4.34 -2.54
N GLU A 102 10.86 -4.17 -3.61
CA GLU A 102 10.56 -2.87 -4.18
C GLU A 102 9.64 -2.04 -3.28
N VAL A 103 9.92 -0.75 -3.24
CA VAL A 103 9.06 0.27 -2.62
C VAL A 103 8.66 1.30 -3.66
N PHE A 104 7.49 1.89 -3.48
CA PHE A 104 6.88 2.82 -4.42
C PHE A 104 6.67 4.17 -3.77
N SER A 105 6.69 5.23 -4.57
CA SER A 105 6.43 6.61 -4.13
C SER A 105 5.14 7.16 -4.75
N GLY A 106 4.44 8.03 -4.03
CA GLY A 106 3.14 8.59 -4.41
C GLY A 106 1.98 7.96 -3.64
N ILE A 107 0.78 8.49 -3.81
CA ILE A 107 -0.44 8.04 -3.11
C ILE A 107 -1.39 7.21 -3.97
N ASN A 108 -1.28 7.30 -5.29
CA ASN A 108 -2.14 6.60 -6.25
C ASN A 108 -1.35 5.57 -7.09
N VAL A 109 -0.36 4.92 -6.49
CA VAL A 109 0.58 4.04 -7.18
C VAL A 109 -0.07 2.83 -7.85
N PRO A 110 -1.06 2.13 -7.27
CA PRO A 110 -1.71 1.00 -7.96
C PRO A 110 -2.32 1.39 -9.31
N SER A 111 -2.99 2.54 -9.40
CA SER A 111 -3.57 3.05 -10.64
C SER A 111 -2.49 3.42 -11.66
N LYS A 112 -1.40 4.03 -11.20
CA LYS A 112 -0.26 4.39 -12.05
C LYS A 112 0.44 3.14 -12.59
N ALA A 113 0.76 2.19 -11.72
CA ALA A 113 1.40 0.93 -12.12
C ALA A 113 0.53 0.14 -13.12
N PHE A 114 -0.78 0.11 -12.92
CA PHE A 114 -1.72 -0.48 -13.86
C PHE A 114 -1.72 0.26 -15.21
N GLY A 115 -1.71 1.59 -15.20
CA GLY A 115 -1.62 2.41 -16.42
C GLY A 115 -0.35 2.12 -17.21
N GLU A 116 0.79 2.07 -16.55
CA GLU A 116 2.08 1.72 -17.18
C GLU A 116 2.07 0.28 -17.74
N PHE A 117 1.52 -0.67 -17.00
CA PHE A 117 1.35 -2.05 -17.48
C PHE A 117 0.50 -2.12 -18.75
N VAL A 118 -0.64 -1.42 -18.78
CA VAL A 118 -1.53 -1.35 -19.96
C VAL A 118 -0.81 -0.74 -21.15
N GLU A 119 -0.11 0.38 -20.94
CA GLU A 119 0.65 1.07 -21.99
C GLU A 119 1.69 0.15 -22.63
N HIS A 120 2.50 -0.52 -21.81
CA HIS A 120 3.56 -1.42 -22.30
C HIS A 120 3.01 -2.69 -22.95
N THR A 121 1.97 -3.29 -22.36
CA THR A 121 1.42 -4.58 -22.84
C THR A 121 0.62 -4.40 -24.12
N TYR A 122 -0.22 -3.37 -24.19
CA TYR A 122 -1.13 -3.14 -25.31
C TYR A 122 -0.63 -2.10 -26.30
N LYS A 123 0.56 -1.51 -26.08
CA LYS A 123 1.16 -0.47 -26.93
C LYS A 123 0.17 0.64 -27.22
N THR A 124 -0.44 1.18 -26.18
CA THR A 124 -1.46 2.22 -26.27
C THR A 124 -0.95 3.38 -27.14
N PRO A 125 -1.68 3.78 -28.20
CA PRO A 125 -1.27 4.88 -29.05
C PRO A 125 -1.12 6.18 -28.27
N SER A 126 -0.04 6.89 -28.47
CA SER A 126 0.21 8.20 -27.86
C SER A 126 0.68 9.20 -28.89
N ILE A 127 0.38 10.47 -28.66
CA ILE A 127 0.86 11.60 -29.46
C ILE A 127 1.51 12.63 -28.54
N SER A 128 2.45 13.39 -29.08
CA SER A 128 3.07 14.49 -28.36
C SER A 128 2.09 15.69 -28.21
N ALA A 129 2.35 16.54 -27.22
CA ALA A 129 1.59 17.77 -27.06
C ALA A 129 1.64 18.69 -28.30
N LYS A 130 2.76 18.65 -29.04
CA LYS A 130 2.91 19.41 -30.28
C LYS A 130 2.00 18.86 -31.39
N GLU A 131 2.01 17.54 -31.58
CA GLU A 131 1.13 16.88 -32.57
C GLU A 131 -0.35 17.13 -32.25
N LEU A 132 -0.73 17.06 -30.97
CA LEU A 132 -2.10 17.39 -30.56
C LEU A 132 -2.44 18.84 -30.93
N LYS A 133 -1.56 19.79 -30.66
CA LYS A 133 -1.76 21.20 -30.99
C LYS A 133 -1.92 21.39 -32.50
N ASP A 134 -1.05 20.80 -33.29
CA ASP A 134 -1.10 20.89 -34.76
C ASP A 134 -2.44 20.34 -35.28
N MET A 135 -2.89 19.21 -34.78
CA MET A 135 -4.22 18.62 -35.10
C MET A 135 -5.41 19.52 -34.71
N MET A 136 -5.28 20.25 -33.60
CA MET A 136 -6.33 21.20 -33.17
C MET A 136 -6.36 22.44 -34.09
N ASP A 137 -5.20 22.93 -34.53
CA ASP A 137 -5.09 24.13 -35.39
C ASP A 137 -5.54 23.83 -36.84
N GLU A 138 -5.37 22.59 -37.32
CA GLU A 138 -5.85 22.16 -38.65
C GLU A 138 -7.38 22.04 -38.76
N LYS A 139 -8.10 21.96 -37.61
CA LYS A 139 -9.58 21.84 -37.57
C LYS A 139 -10.29 23.17 -37.40
N GLN A 140 -9.59 24.27 -37.34
CA GLN A 140 -10.15 25.62 -37.35
C GLN A 140 -10.07 26.25 -38.76
#